data_2a58f9d975fcc118d605c1bc2ea5761f
#
_entry.id   2a58f9d975fcc118d605c1bc2ea5761f
#
_cell.length_a   1.000
_cell.length_b   1.000
_cell.length_c   1.000
_cell.angle_alpha   90.00
_cell.angle_beta   90.00
_cell.angle_gamma   90.00
#
_symmetry.space_group_name_H-M   'P 1'
#
loop_
_entity.id
_entity.type
_entity.pdbx_description
1 polymer ?
#
loop_
_entity_poly.entity_id
_entity_poly.type
_entity_poly.pdbx_seq_one_letter_code
_entity_poly.pdbx_strand_id
1 'polypeptide(L)'
;MIQAYNSSDLTEARARVMSYVHAKRQCDARYIDRELTQADHIRVLEFFDLVYACIEADLCDDAAARRFFTPHASFQWPVLSQVVEAMRSSEQVNYAVRSDPNFAVGMAALADPDSTAPPCDGNF
;
A
#
# COMPACT_ATOMS: atom_id res chain seq x y z
N MET A 1 -6.63 -7.53 14.43
CA MET A 1 -6.13 -6.69 13.33
C MET A 1 -4.62 -6.75 13.21
N ILE A 2 -3.87 -6.53 14.29
CA ILE A 2 -2.40 -6.65 14.25
C ILE A 2 -1.97 -8.08 13.95
N GLN A 3 -2.69 -9.08 14.47
CA GLN A 3 -2.39 -10.48 14.17
C GLN A 3 -2.58 -10.79 12.69
N ALA A 4 -3.61 -10.24 12.04
CA ALA A 4 -3.81 -10.41 10.61
C ALA A 4 -2.68 -9.75 9.82
N TYR A 5 -2.19 -8.59 10.27
CA TYR A 5 -1.07 -7.90 9.66
C TYR A 5 0.21 -8.74 9.67
N ASN A 6 0.34 -9.62 10.66
CA ASN A 6 1.50 -10.49 10.85
C ASN A 6 1.25 -11.94 10.38
N SER A 7 0.16 -12.22 9.67
CA SER A 7 -0.04 -13.54 9.06
C SER A 7 1.06 -13.82 8.03
N SER A 8 1.39 -15.11 7.82
CA SER A 8 2.53 -15.47 6.97
C SER A 8 2.37 -14.98 5.54
N ASP A 9 1.18 -15.13 4.96
CA ASP A 9 0.93 -14.67 3.58
C ASP A 9 1.07 -13.16 3.44
N LEU A 10 0.50 -12.43 4.38
CA LEU A 10 0.58 -10.97 4.36
C LEU A 10 2.00 -10.51 4.70
N THR A 11 2.70 -11.21 5.59
CA THR A 11 4.08 -10.88 5.96
C THR A 11 5.00 -10.97 4.75
N GLU A 12 4.85 -12.02 3.93
CA GLU A 12 5.64 -12.16 2.71
C GLU A 12 5.31 -11.06 1.70
N ALA A 13 4.02 -10.77 1.51
CA ALA A 13 3.59 -9.68 0.61
C ALA A 13 4.13 -8.34 1.09
N ARG A 14 4.06 -8.06 2.40
CA ARG A 14 4.59 -6.83 2.99
C ARG A 14 6.09 -6.69 2.75
N ALA A 15 6.83 -7.78 2.92
CA ALA A 15 8.29 -7.76 2.73
C ALA A 15 8.64 -7.38 1.29
N ARG A 16 7.95 -7.98 0.32
CA ARG A 16 8.19 -7.67 -1.09
C ARG A 16 7.79 -6.24 -1.44
N VAL A 17 6.62 -5.80 -0.98
CA VAL A 17 6.15 -4.44 -1.23
C VAL A 17 7.08 -3.43 -0.55
N MET A 18 7.52 -3.72 0.68
CA MET A 18 8.42 -2.81 1.40
C MET A 18 9.77 -2.68 0.68
N SER A 19 10.30 -3.77 0.13
CA SER A 19 11.53 -3.72 -0.67
C SER A 19 11.35 -2.83 -1.90
N TYR A 20 10.21 -2.95 -2.57
CA TYR A 20 9.86 -2.11 -3.70
C TYR A 20 9.79 -0.63 -3.29
N VAL A 21 9.09 -0.33 -2.19
CA VAL A 21 8.93 1.05 -1.71
C VAL A 21 10.29 1.65 -1.33
N HIS A 22 11.12 0.89 -0.61
CA HIS A 22 12.47 1.36 -0.25
C HIS A 22 13.29 1.68 -1.49
N ALA A 23 13.29 0.79 -2.49
CA ALA A 23 14.04 1.00 -3.72
C ALA A 23 13.56 2.26 -4.46
N LYS A 24 12.24 2.45 -4.54
CA LYS A 24 11.68 3.64 -5.19
C LYS A 24 12.02 4.92 -4.45
N ARG A 25 11.97 4.91 -3.11
CA ARG A 25 12.29 6.08 -2.31
C ARG A 25 13.77 6.44 -2.38
N GLN A 26 14.65 5.46 -2.57
CA GLN A 26 16.08 5.67 -2.71
C GLN A 26 16.53 5.87 -4.15
N CYS A 27 15.59 5.80 -5.09
CA CYS A 27 15.87 5.91 -6.53
C CYS A 27 16.91 4.88 -6.97
N ASP A 28 16.79 3.64 -6.47
CA ASP A 28 17.71 2.56 -6.77
C ASP A 28 17.30 1.85 -8.07
N ALA A 29 17.97 2.25 -9.16
CA ALA A 29 17.69 1.68 -10.48
C ALA A 29 18.17 0.23 -10.62
N ARG A 30 18.94 -0.29 -9.65
CA ARG A 30 19.41 -1.68 -9.67
C ARG A 30 18.35 -2.65 -9.16
N TYR A 31 17.31 -2.15 -8.51
CA TYR A 31 16.23 -3.00 -8.01
C TYR A 31 15.53 -3.65 -9.19
N ILE A 32 15.47 -4.98 -9.17
CA ILE A 32 14.76 -5.75 -10.18
C ILE A 32 13.60 -6.45 -9.49
N ASP A 33 12.39 -6.09 -9.91
CA ASP A 33 11.16 -6.61 -9.33
C ASP A 33 10.82 -7.96 -9.99
N ARG A 34 11.52 -9.01 -9.59
CA ARG A 34 11.30 -10.35 -10.13
C ARG A 34 10.26 -11.14 -9.34
N GLU A 35 10.06 -10.80 -8.07
CA GLU A 35 9.21 -11.57 -7.17
C GLU A 35 7.93 -10.84 -6.80
N LEU A 36 7.92 -9.52 -6.93
CA LEU A 36 6.74 -8.72 -6.63
C LEU A 36 5.71 -8.86 -7.75
N THR A 37 4.48 -9.18 -7.39
CA THR A 37 3.38 -9.29 -8.33
C THR A 37 2.31 -8.28 -7.99
N GLN A 38 1.38 -8.06 -8.94
CA GLN A 38 0.20 -7.22 -8.65
C GLN A 38 -0.55 -7.72 -7.43
N ALA A 39 -0.58 -9.06 -7.24
CA ALA A 39 -1.25 -9.66 -6.09
C ALA A 39 -0.67 -9.19 -4.76
N ASP A 40 0.65 -8.98 -4.69
CA ASP A 40 1.28 -8.48 -3.48
C ASP A 40 0.84 -7.06 -3.15
N HIS A 41 0.82 -6.18 -4.14
CA HIS A 41 0.33 -4.80 -3.96
C HIS A 41 -1.13 -4.79 -3.53
N ILE A 42 -1.98 -5.57 -4.21
CA ILE A 42 -3.40 -5.64 -3.92
C ILE A 42 -3.61 -6.15 -2.50
N ARG A 43 -2.89 -7.18 -2.09
CA ARG A 43 -3.04 -7.77 -0.75
C ARG A 43 -2.71 -6.77 0.35
N VAL A 44 -1.62 -6.03 0.20
CA VAL A 44 -1.23 -5.02 1.18
C VAL A 44 -2.24 -3.87 1.20
N LEU A 45 -2.64 -3.38 0.03
CA LEU A 45 -3.60 -2.26 -0.06
C LEU A 45 -4.97 -2.66 0.50
N GLU A 46 -5.44 -3.87 0.20
CA GLU A 46 -6.72 -4.36 0.72
C GLU A 46 -6.68 -4.52 2.24
N PHE A 47 -5.54 -4.89 2.80
CA PHE A 47 -5.41 -4.95 4.25
C PHE A 47 -5.62 -3.57 4.88
N PHE A 48 -5.04 -2.52 4.32
CA PHE A 48 -5.25 -1.15 4.83
C PHE A 48 -6.69 -0.69 4.61
N ASP A 49 -7.35 -1.13 3.53
CA ASP A 49 -8.77 -0.88 3.33
C ASP A 49 -9.61 -1.52 4.45
N LEU A 50 -9.23 -2.74 4.87
CA LEU A 50 -9.90 -3.44 5.96
C LEU A 50 -9.70 -2.71 7.30
N VAL A 51 -8.49 -2.21 7.58
CA VAL A 51 -8.22 -1.43 8.79
C VAL A 51 -9.10 -0.18 8.80
N TYR A 52 -9.17 0.53 7.69
CA TYR A 52 -9.95 1.75 7.59
C TYR A 52 -11.45 1.46 7.74
N ALA A 53 -11.95 0.40 7.12
CA ALA A 53 -13.34 -0.03 7.27
C ALA A 53 -13.67 -0.35 8.72
N CYS A 54 -12.74 -0.98 9.45
CA CYS A 54 -12.90 -1.29 10.86
C CYS A 54 -13.05 -0.01 11.70
N ILE A 55 -12.26 1.02 11.39
CA ILE A 55 -12.34 2.33 12.06
C ILE A 55 -13.68 2.99 11.76
N GLU A 56 -14.08 3.01 10.49
CA GLU A 56 -15.33 3.65 10.07
C GLU A 56 -16.56 2.98 10.67
N ALA A 57 -16.50 1.67 10.91
CA ALA A 57 -17.59 0.91 11.52
C ALA A 57 -17.58 0.95 13.05
N ASP A 58 -16.66 1.69 13.67
CA ASP A 58 -16.47 1.75 15.12
C ASP A 58 -16.16 0.39 15.75
N LEU A 59 -15.58 -0.51 14.97
CA LEU A 59 -15.14 -1.83 15.45
C LEU A 59 -13.67 -1.82 15.89
N CYS A 60 -12.92 -0.81 15.50
CA CYS A 60 -11.53 -0.60 15.90
C CYS A 60 -11.40 0.76 16.58
N ASP A 61 -10.53 0.81 17.58
CA ASP A 61 -10.19 2.10 18.19
C ASP A 61 -9.39 2.94 17.20
N ASP A 62 -9.95 4.10 16.81
CA ASP A 62 -9.36 4.99 15.82
C ASP A 62 -7.95 5.43 16.23
N ALA A 63 -7.79 5.91 17.47
CA ALA A 63 -6.50 6.44 17.94
C ALA A 63 -5.43 5.35 17.96
N ALA A 64 -5.78 4.15 18.43
CA ALA A 64 -4.83 3.02 18.50
C ALA A 64 -4.45 2.53 17.10
N ALA A 65 -5.44 2.40 16.20
CA ALA A 65 -5.20 1.96 14.83
C ALA A 65 -4.30 2.95 14.09
N ARG A 66 -4.57 4.24 14.22
CA ARG A 66 -3.77 5.27 13.55
C ARG A 66 -2.35 5.32 14.12
N ARG A 67 -2.21 5.18 15.43
CA ARG A 67 -0.87 5.15 16.05
C ARG A 67 -0.01 4.05 15.45
N PHE A 68 -0.60 2.88 15.21
CA PHE A 68 0.14 1.73 14.69
C PHE A 68 0.33 1.81 13.17
N PHE A 69 -0.71 2.17 12.41
CA PHE A 69 -0.69 2.01 10.95
C PHE A 69 -0.31 3.27 10.19
N THR A 70 -0.51 4.48 10.75
CA THR A 70 -0.18 5.73 10.03
C THR A 70 1.29 5.82 9.63
N PRO A 71 2.27 5.42 10.48
CA PRO A 71 3.67 5.46 10.03
C PRO A 71 3.93 4.58 8.82
N HIS A 72 3.33 3.38 8.76
CA HIS A 72 3.47 2.47 7.63
C HIS A 72 2.81 3.04 6.38
N ALA A 73 1.58 3.54 6.52
CA ALA A 73 0.85 4.13 5.41
C ALA A 73 1.57 5.36 4.86
N SER A 74 2.08 6.22 5.73
CA SER A 74 2.78 7.45 5.34
C SER A 74 4.08 7.16 4.59
N PHE A 75 4.77 6.08 4.96
CA PHE A 75 6.00 5.68 4.27
C PHE A 75 5.69 5.10 2.88
N GLN A 76 4.62 4.32 2.76
CA GLN A 76 4.34 3.55 1.55
C GLN A 76 3.45 4.30 0.55
N TRP A 77 2.50 5.09 1.01
CA TRP A 77 1.48 5.65 0.13
C TRP A 77 2.02 6.57 -0.97
N PRO A 78 3.02 7.45 -0.72
CA PRO A 78 3.55 8.29 -1.79
C PRO A 78 4.07 7.49 -2.99
N VAL A 79 4.58 6.27 -2.75
CA VAL A 79 5.02 5.39 -3.82
C VAL A 79 3.85 4.57 -4.37
N LEU A 80 3.06 3.95 -3.48
CA LEU A 80 2.01 3.04 -3.91
C LEU A 80 0.84 3.76 -4.57
N SER A 81 0.64 5.07 -4.31
CA SER A 81 -0.37 5.84 -5.02
C SER A 81 -0.14 5.82 -6.53
N GLN A 82 1.11 5.85 -6.95
CA GLN A 82 1.47 5.76 -8.37
C GLN A 82 1.18 4.38 -8.93
N VAL A 83 1.41 3.34 -8.14
CA VAL A 83 1.10 1.96 -8.52
C VAL A 83 -0.41 1.78 -8.71
N VAL A 84 -1.21 2.32 -7.79
CA VAL A 84 -2.67 2.26 -7.87
C VAL A 84 -3.17 2.98 -9.12
N GLU A 85 -2.62 4.15 -9.41
CA GLU A 85 -2.99 4.91 -10.60
C GLU A 85 -2.71 4.11 -11.87
N ALA A 86 -1.55 3.46 -11.95
CA ALA A 86 -1.20 2.60 -13.06
C ALA A 86 -2.13 1.39 -13.16
N MET A 87 -2.48 0.78 -12.02
CA MET A 87 -3.41 -0.35 -11.99
C MET A 87 -4.77 0.00 -12.54
N ARG A 88 -5.30 1.19 -12.21
CA ARG A 88 -6.62 1.60 -12.65
C ARG A 88 -6.71 1.78 -14.17
N SER A 89 -5.58 2.02 -14.82
CA SER A 89 -5.50 2.18 -16.27
C SER A 89 -5.11 0.90 -16.99
N SER A 90 -4.81 -0.18 -16.29
CA SER A 90 -4.28 -1.41 -16.89
C SER A 90 -5.40 -2.42 -17.14
N GLU A 91 -5.53 -2.88 -18.37
CA GLU A 91 -6.47 -3.93 -18.71
C GLU A 91 -6.06 -5.29 -18.16
N GLN A 92 -4.81 -5.45 -17.72
CA GLN A 92 -4.31 -6.69 -17.14
C GLN A 92 -4.74 -6.84 -15.68
N VAL A 93 -5.16 -5.77 -15.03
CA VAL A 93 -5.67 -5.82 -13.67
C VAL A 93 -7.15 -6.23 -13.70
N ASN A 94 -7.54 -7.10 -12.76
CA ASN A 94 -8.93 -7.57 -12.65
C ASN A 94 -9.87 -6.37 -12.61
N TYR A 95 -10.90 -6.39 -13.44
CA TYR A 95 -11.86 -5.29 -13.56
C TYR A 95 -12.54 -4.97 -12.22
N ALA A 96 -12.84 -6.01 -11.43
CA ALA A 96 -13.47 -5.81 -10.12
C ALA A 96 -12.61 -4.97 -9.18
N VAL A 97 -11.27 -5.10 -9.28
CA VAL A 97 -10.33 -4.32 -8.47
C VAL A 97 -10.13 -2.92 -9.05
N ARG A 98 -9.80 -2.83 -10.35
CA ARG A 98 -9.45 -1.54 -10.95
C ARG A 98 -10.62 -0.58 -11.07
N SER A 99 -11.85 -1.10 -11.09
CA SER A 99 -13.06 -0.28 -11.17
C SER A 99 -13.67 0.04 -9.80
N ASP A 100 -13.18 -0.58 -8.73
CA ASP A 100 -13.72 -0.37 -7.38
C ASP A 100 -13.24 0.99 -6.85
N PRO A 101 -14.17 1.96 -6.63
CA PRO A 101 -13.76 3.27 -6.10
C PRO A 101 -13.25 3.20 -4.66
N ASN A 102 -13.52 2.11 -3.93
CA ASN A 102 -13.07 1.94 -2.55
C ASN A 102 -11.74 1.22 -2.45
N PHE A 103 -11.17 0.74 -3.56
CA PHE A 103 -9.88 0.07 -3.54
C PHE A 103 -8.77 1.09 -3.21
N ALA A 104 -7.92 0.75 -2.26
CA ALA A 104 -6.77 1.53 -1.83
C ALA A 104 -7.10 2.84 -1.09
N VAL A 105 -8.38 3.08 -0.75
CA VAL A 105 -8.74 4.28 0.01
C VAL A 105 -8.20 4.24 1.44
N GLY A 106 -8.01 3.04 2.01
CA GLY A 106 -7.59 2.89 3.40
C GLY A 106 -6.19 3.42 3.65
N MET A 107 -5.23 3.02 2.82
CA MET A 107 -3.85 3.50 2.98
C MET A 107 -3.79 5.02 2.78
N ALA A 108 -4.50 5.55 1.79
CA ALA A 108 -4.57 6.99 1.55
C ALA A 108 -5.13 7.73 2.76
N ALA A 109 -6.20 7.19 3.36
CA ALA A 109 -6.86 7.81 4.51
C ALA A 109 -6.00 7.76 5.79
N LEU A 110 -5.21 6.71 5.94
CA LEU A 110 -4.37 6.52 7.12
C LEU A 110 -3.02 7.22 7.00
N ALA A 111 -2.57 7.53 5.80
CA ALA A 111 -1.30 8.21 5.58
C ALA A 111 -1.38 9.68 6.02
N ASP A 112 -0.24 10.22 6.47
CA ASP A 112 -0.12 11.64 6.73
C ASP A 112 -0.28 12.38 5.38
N PRO A 113 -1.19 13.37 5.28
CA PRO A 113 -1.39 14.09 4.01
C PRO A 113 -0.15 14.85 3.54
N ASP A 114 0.78 15.15 4.46
CA ASP A 114 2.02 15.83 4.11
C ASP A 114 3.14 14.88 3.72
N SER A 115 2.89 13.54 3.76
CA SER A 115 3.93 12.57 3.39
C SER A 115 4.20 12.62 1.89
N THR A 116 5.49 12.61 1.54
CA THR A 116 5.94 12.64 0.16
C THR A 116 7.10 11.67 -0.03
N ALA A 117 7.34 11.28 -1.27
CA ALA A 117 8.54 10.53 -1.63
C ALA A 117 9.47 11.43 -2.44
N PRO A 118 10.80 11.29 -2.27
CA PRO A 118 11.73 12.07 -3.08
C PRO A 118 11.51 11.77 -4.56
N PRO A 119 11.53 12.80 -5.43
CA PRO A 119 11.45 12.56 -6.85
C PRO A 119 12.74 11.90 -7.34
N CYS A 120 12.60 11.00 -8.31
CA CYS A 120 13.74 10.35 -8.93
C CYS A 120 13.92 10.89 -10.34
N ASP A 121 15.17 11.22 -10.69
CA ASP A 121 15.50 11.60 -12.05
C ASP A 121 15.58 10.34 -12.91
N GLY A 122 14.87 10.34 -14.03
CA GLY A 122 14.87 9.24 -14.95
C GLY A 122 13.72 8.26 -14.71
N ASN A 123 13.73 7.19 -15.51
CA ASN A 123 12.66 6.19 -15.50
C ASN A 123 12.95 5.11 -14.48
N PHE A 124 12.36 5.25 -13.35
CA PHE A 124 12.52 4.24 -12.31
C PHE A 124 11.16 3.71 -11.85
#